data_14cf91123b2f3cfd9b20067cba69be14
#
_entry.id   14cf91123b2f3cfd9b20067cba69be14
#
_cell.length_a   1.000
_cell.length_b   1.000
_cell.length_c   1.000
_cell.angle_alpha   90.00
_cell.angle_beta   90.00
_cell.angle_gamma   90.00
#
_symmetry.space_group_name_H-M   'P 1'
#
loop_
_entity.id
_entity.type
_entity.pdbx_description
1 polymer ?
#
loop_
_entity_poly.entity_id
_entity_poly.type
_entity_poly.pdbx_seq_one_letter_code
_entity_poly.pdbx_strand_id
1 'polypeptide(L)'
;MELIKRYKVLAAILAVVVAVGVGCWVYQLIFGLTVTGMNNGTSWGLYITNFMFFVGLSAGGLIVASSASVFHITKFKAVALPAIILSTVCICAAGMFVLIDLGGIQRVWRILTGPNPTSPLLWDVCVITCYLIINVLYLVFMTRGNQHAVSIVSRFALPCAILVHSVTAWIFGLEAAKEGWYTAIMAPIFVASAMDSGLALLLVVLGVLKKASTTPLASLWPCSPAFCARAWRWTRSSSSAKCSLWPIPERLERRPWRF
;
A
#
# COMPACT_ATOMS: atom_id res chain seq x y z
N MET A 1 -10.34 -7.92 -25.32
CA MET A 1 -11.15 -6.93 -26.06
C MET A 1 -12.64 -7.01 -25.77
N GLU A 2 -13.24 -8.17 -25.58
CA GLU A 2 -14.68 -8.30 -25.25
C GLU A 2 -15.06 -7.72 -23.87
N LEU A 3 -14.22 -7.88 -22.84
CA LEU A 3 -14.43 -7.26 -21.53
C LEU A 3 -14.50 -5.74 -21.61
N ILE A 4 -13.67 -5.11 -22.45
CA ILE A 4 -13.69 -3.64 -22.65
C ILE A 4 -14.99 -3.21 -23.33
N LYS A 5 -15.53 -4.02 -24.26
CA LYS A 5 -16.82 -3.71 -24.91
C LYS A 5 -17.99 -3.74 -23.92
N ARG A 6 -17.98 -4.68 -22.96
CA ARG A 6 -19.04 -4.84 -21.97
C ARG A 6 -19.07 -3.70 -20.93
N TYR A 7 -17.90 -3.12 -20.64
CA TYR A 7 -17.75 -2.08 -19.62
C TYR A 7 -17.37 -0.70 -20.20
N LYS A 8 -17.70 -0.44 -21.47
CA LYS A 8 -17.37 0.85 -22.15
C LYS A 8 -17.81 2.08 -21.37
N VAL A 9 -19.03 2.04 -20.80
CA VAL A 9 -19.56 3.17 -20.04
C VAL A 9 -18.75 3.39 -18.75
N LEU A 10 -18.47 2.31 -18.02
CA LEU A 10 -17.64 2.38 -16.81
C LEU A 10 -16.22 2.86 -17.12
N ALA A 11 -15.62 2.36 -18.20
CA ALA A 11 -14.30 2.78 -18.65
C ALA A 11 -14.29 4.28 -19.04
N ALA A 12 -15.34 4.76 -19.70
CA ALA A 12 -15.47 6.17 -20.04
C ALA A 12 -15.60 7.05 -18.79
N ILE A 13 -16.44 6.66 -17.83
CA ILE A 13 -16.57 7.38 -16.54
C ILE A 13 -15.22 7.42 -15.82
N LEU A 14 -14.51 6.30 -15.71
CA LEU A 14 -13.21 6.24 -15.07
C LEU A 14 -12.16 7.12 -15.80
N ALA A 15 -12.18 7.12 -17.14
CA ALA A 15 -11.29 7.97 -17.92
C ALA A 15 -11.56 9.47 -17.67
N VAL A 16 -12.81 9.86 -17.56
CA VAL A 16 -13.18 11.26 -17.22
C VAL A 16 -12.70 11.61 -15.82
N VAL A 17 -12.91 10.73 -14.83
CA VAL A 17 -12.45 10.98 -13.45
C VAL A 17 -10.92 11.13 -13.40
N VAL A 18 -10.19 10.26 -14.11
CA VAL A 18 -8.71 10.36 -14.21
C VAL A 18 -8.30 11.68 -14.90
N ALA A 19 -8.98 12.07 -15.98
CA ALA A 19 -8.67 13.31 -16.68
C ALA A 19 -8.90 14.55 -15.79
N VAL A 20 -9.97 14.57 -15.01
CA VAL A 20 -10.22 15.63 -14.01
C VAL A 20 -9.13 15.63 -12.94
N GLY A 21 -8.74 14.45 -12.41
CA GLY A 21 -7.66 14.33 -11.43
C GLY A 21 -6.32 14.86 -11.96
N VAL A 22 -5.97 14.52 -13.20
CA VAL A 22 -4.77 15.05 -13.88
C VAL A 22 -4.86 16.56 -14.06
N GLY A 23 -6.03 17.09 -14.43
CA GLY A 23 -6.28 18.55 -14.55
C GLY A 23 -6.06 19.25 -13.22
N CYS A 24 -6.58 18.72 -12.13
CA CYS A 24 -6.37 19.26 -10.78
C CYS A 24 -4.89 19.22 -10.39
N TRP A 25 -4.17 18.15 -10.74
CA TRP A 25 -2.74 18.05 -10.48
C TRP A 25 -1.92 19.09 -11.29
N VAL A 26 -2.22 19.27 -12.57
CA VAL A 26 -1.59 20.33 -13.39
C VAL A 26 -1.84 21.70 -12.79
N TYR A 27 -3.08 21.98 -12.35
CA TYR A 27 -3.41 23.20 -11.63
C TYR A 27 -2.55 23.40 -10.38
N GLN A 28 -2.40 22.36 -9.56
CA GLN A 28 -1.54 22.36 -8.38
C GLN A 28 -0.04 22.61 -8.73
N LEU A 29 0.46 22.06 -9.85
CA LEU A 29 1.84 22.28 -10.29
C LEU A 29 2.10 23.75 -10.67
N ILE A 30 1.10 24.44 -11.20
CA ILE A 30 1.19 25.85 -11.60
C ILE A 30 1.12 26.78 -10.37
N PHE A 31 0.16 26.54 -9.48
CA PHE A 31 -0.12 27.41 -8.34
C PHE A 31 0.57 26.97 -7.02
N GLY A 32 1.22 25.83 -7.03
CA GLY A 32 1.90 25.26 -5.86
C GLY A 32 0.96 24.57 -4.87
N LEU A 33 1.53 24.06 -3.78
CA LEU A 33 0.79 23.31 -2.76
C LEU A 33 -0.18 24.17 -1.92
N THR A 34 -0.10 25.48 -2.02
CA THR A 34 -1.02 26.40 -1.29
C THR A 34 -2.49 26.17 -1.60
N VAL A 35 -2.80 25.71 -2.81
CA VAL A 35 -4.18 25.38 -3.24
C VAL A 35 -4.74 24.13 -2.54
N THR A 36 -3.94 23.32 -1.89
CA THR A 36 -4.38 22.11 -1.19
C THR A 36 -4.84 22.36 0.25
N GLY A 37 -4.66 23.59 0.76
CA GLY A 37 -4.99 23.94 2.15
C GLY A 37 -4.00 23.37 3.18
N MET A 38 -2.91 22.73 2.76
CA MET A 38 -1.86 22.28 3.68
C MET A 38 -1.11 23.49 4.28
N ASN A 39 -0.75 23.37 5.54
CA ASN A 39 -0.07 24.39 6.30
C ASN A 39 0.89 23.77 7.33
N ASN A 40 1.62 24.59 8.10
CA ASN A 40 2.58 24.10 9.10
C ASN A 40 1.93 23.27 10.22
N GLY A 41 0.64 23.41 10.49
CA GLY A 41 -0.10 22.59 11.45
C GLY A 41 -0.60 21.27 10.87
N THR A 42 -0.84 21.24 9.55
CA THR A 42 -1.29 20.06 8.78
C THR A 42 -0.38 19.92 7.58
N SER A 43 0.82 19.41 7.84
CA SER A 43 1.89 19.25 6.83
C SER A 43 1.65 18.06 5.89
N TRP A 44 0.91 17.03 6.34
CA TRP A 44 0.56 15.84 5.56
C TRP A 44 -0.95 15.77 5.37
N GLY A 45 -1.37 15.70 4.12
CA GLY A 45 -2.76 15.67 3.73
C GLY A 45 -3.20 14.33 3.15
N LEU A 46 -4.24 14.40 2.32
CA LEU A 46 -4.87 13.24 1.71
C LEU A 46 -3.91 12.43 0.80
N TYR A 47 -2.91 13.09 0.20
CA TYR A 47 -1.94 12.42 -0.67
C TYR A 47 -1.10 11.40 0.09
N ILE A 48 -0.54 11.79 1.24
CA ILE A 48 0.24 10.88 2.09
C ILE A 48 -0.65 9.79 2.70
N THR A 49 -1.89 10.10 3.07
CA THR A 49 -2.85 9.10 3.53
C THR A 49 -3.12 8.04 2.45
N ASN A 50 -3.36 8.46 1.20
CA ASN A 50 -3.55 7.54 0.08
C ASN A 50 -2.28 6.77 -0.25
N PHE A 51 -1.11 7.41 -0.20
CA PHE A 51 0.17 6.71 -0.33
C PHE A 51 0.26 5.54 0.64
N MET A 52 0.06 5.79 1.94
CA MET A 52 0.09 4.75 2.97
C MET A 52 -0.92 3.63 2.73
N PHE A 53 -2.12 3.99 2.33
CA PHE A 53 -3.18 3.03 2.02
C PHE A 53 -2.78 2.10 0.86
N PHE A 54 -2.28 2.66 -0.25
CA PHE A 54 -1.89 1.87 -1.41
C PHE A 54 -0.61 1.05 -1.19
N VAL A 55 0.36 1.54 -0.40
CA VAL A 55 1.50 0.74 0.05
C VAL A 55 1.00 -0.47 0.82
N GLY A 56 0.05 -0.28 1.76
CA GLY A 56 -0.58 -1.35 2.53
C GLY A 56 -1.24 -2.41 1.67
N LEU A 57 -2.07 -1.98 0.73
CA LEU A 57 -2.75 -2.88 -0.20
C LEU A 57 -1.78 -3.67 -1.09
N SER A 58 -0.67 -3.03 -1.50
CA SER A 58 0.33 -3.66 -2.35
C SER A 58 1.01 -4.85 -1.67
N ALA A 59 1.42 -4.71 -0.41
CA ALA A 59 2.16 -5.75 0.27
C ALA A 59 1.35 -7.03 0.48
N GLY A 60 0.06 -6.93 0.78
CA GLY A 60 -0.79 -8.09 0.89
C GLY A 60 -0.79 -8.94 -0.39
N GLY A 61 -0.82 -8.31 -1.56
CA GLY A 61 -0.74 -8.98 -2.85
C GLY A 61 0.59 -9.71 -3.06
N LEU A 62 1.72 -9.04 -2.79
CA LEU A 62 3.05 -9.65 -2.94
C LEU A 62 3.31 -10.77 -1.93
N ILE A 63 2.85 -10.62 -0.69
CA ILE A 63 2.97 -11.66 0.35
C ILE A 63 2.22 -12.93 -0.09
N VAL A 64 1.00 -12.80 -0.61
CA VAL A 64 0.23 -13.96 -1.11
C VAL A 64 0.92 -14.60 -2.30
N ALA A 65 1.35 -13.82 -3.28
CA ALA A 65 2.03 -14.32 -4.47
C ALA A 65 3.34 -15.05 -4.11
N SER A 66 4.17 -14.48 -3.24
CA SER A 66 5.43 -15.07 -2.81
C SER A 66 5.24 -16.29 -1.91
N SER A 67 4.23 -16.27 -1.03
CA SER A 67 3.90 -17.41 -0.16
C SER A 67 3.56 -18.68 -0.95
N ALA A 68 2.96 -18.54 -2.13
CA ALA A 68 2.69 -19.68 -3.02
C ALA A 68 3.97 -20.43 -3.42
N SER A 69 5.06 -19.70 -3.64
CA SER A 69 6.33 -20.26 -4.08
C SER A 69 7.25 -20.61 -2.90
N VAL A 70 7.31 -19.78 -1.87
CA VAL A 70 8.20 -19.96 -0.70
C VAL A 70 7.72 -21.13 0.17
N PHE A 71 6.42 -21.17 0.48
CA PHE A 71 5.85 -22.22 1.35
C PHE A 71 5.28 -23.41 0.58
N HIS A 72 5.47 -23.46 -0.76
CA HIS A 72 5.00 -24.54 -1.64
C HIS A 72 3.48 -24.79 -1.53
N ILE A 73 2.70 -23.75 -1.24
CA ILE A 73 1.23 -23.85 -1.12
C ILE A 73 0.62 -23.81 -2.52
N THR A 74 0.41 -24.99 -3.09
CA THR A 74 -0.09 -25.16 -4.48
C THR A 74 -1.41 -24.43 -4.74
N LYS A 75 -2.27 -24.31 -3.72
CA LYS A 75 -3.57 -23.62 -3.80
C LYS A 75 -3.41 -22.12 -4.11
N PHE A 76 -2.35 -21.47 -3.65
CA PHE A 76 -2.11 -20.06 -3.91
C PHE A 76 -1.53 -19.78 -5.31
N LYS A 77 -0.99 -20.80 -6.00
CA LYS A 77 -0.46 -20.63 -7.37
C LYS A 77 -1.51 -20.07 -8.34
N ALA A 78 -2.77 -20.49 -8.21
CA ALA A 78 -3.85 -20.02 -9.07
C ALA A 78 -4.18 -18.52 -8.89
N VAL A 79 -3.95 -17.98 -7.71
CA VAL A 79 -4.23 -16.57 -7.38
C VAL A 79 -2.97 -15.69 -7.37
N ALA A 80 -1.80 -16.28 -7.57
CA ALA A 80 -0.52 -15.56 -7.51
C ALA A 80 -0.40 -14.49 -8.62
N LEU A 81 -0.85 -14.79 -9.84
CA LEU A 81 -0.81 -13.83 -10.95
C LEU A 81 -1.71 -12.60 -10.70
N PRO A 82 -3.00 -12.72 -10.38
CA PRO A 82 -3.79 -11.55 -10.04
C PRO A 82 -3.28 -10.82 -8.79
N ALA A 83 -2.72 -11.53 -7.82
CA ALA A 83 -2.14 -10.92 -6.62
C ALA A 83 -0.94 -10.04 -6.94
N ILE A 84 0.00 -10.48 -7.80
CA ILE A 84 1.17 -9.69 -8.19
C ILE A 84 0.79 -8.50 -9.09
N ILE A 85 -0.18 -8.66 -9.98
CA ILE A 85 -0.70 -7.55 -10.79
C ILE A 85 -1.28 -6.48 -9.88
N LEU A 86 -2.12 -6.87 -8.92
CA LEU A 86 -2.75 -5.97 -7.96
C LEU A 86 -1.70 -5.24 -7.11
N SER A 87 -0.70 -5.98 -6.61
CA SER A 87 0.43 -5.41 -5.87
C SER A 87 1.17 -4.36 -6.70
N THR A 88 1.49 -4.67 -7.95
CA THR A 88 2.21 -3.75 -8.84
C THR A 88 1.41 -2.49 -9.13
N VAL A 89 0.11 -2.61 -9.39
CA VAL A 89 -0.78 -1.45 -9.63
C VAL A 89 -0.87 -0.58 -8.38
N CYS A 90 -1.03 -1.19 -7.20
CA CYS A 90 -1.12 -0.45 -5.94
C CYS A 90 0.17 0.30 -5.62
N ILE A 91 1.36 -0.31 -5.79
CA ILE A 91 2.62 0.39 -5.50
C ILE A 91 2.89 1.51 -6.51
N CYS A 92 2.52 1.35 -7.79
CA CYS A 92 2.59 2.43 -8.77
C CYS A 92 1.67 3.60 -8.39
N ALA A 93 0.44 3.31 -7.94
CA ALA A 93 -0.47 4.34 -7.45
C ALA A 93 0.09 5.06 -6.23
N ALA A 94 0.66 4.32 -5.27
CA ALA A 94 1.33 4.90 -4.11
C ALA A 94 2.46 5.86 -4.51
N GLY A 95 3.33 5.45 -5.43
CA GLY A 95 4.40 6.29 -5.96
C GLY A 95 3.89 7.57 -6.62
N MET A 96 2.78 7.48 -7.36
CA MET A 96 2.14 8.66 -7.94
C MET A 96 1.65 9.65 -6.88
N PHE A 97 1.04 9.19 -5.78
CA PHE A 97 0.59 10.07 -4.71
C PHE A 97 1.75 10.81 -4.02
N VAL A 98 2.89 10.15 -3.82
CA VAL A 98 4.09 10.82 -3.31
C VAL A 98 4.61 11.87 -4.28
N LEU A 99 4.65 11.57 -5.59
CA LEU A 99 5.07 12.53 -6.61
C LEU A 99 4.15 13.76 -6.68
N ILE A 100 2.84 13.57 -6.48
CA ILE A 100 1.86 14.66 -6.43
C ILE A 100 2.08 15.51 -5.18
N ASP A 101 2.36 14.88 -4.04
CA ASP A 101 2.57 15.57 -2.75
C ASP A 101 3.85 16.42 -2.71
N LEU A 102 4.89 16.01 -3.44
CA LEU A 102 6.16 16.72 -3.50
C LEU A 102 6.07 18.16 -4.07
N GLY A 103 5.01 18.48 -4.81
CA GLY A 103 4.77 19.81 -5.37
C GLY A 103 5.80 20.32 -6.38
N GLY A 104 7.02 19.82 -6.32
CA GLY A 104 8.13 20.23 -7.20
C GLY A 104 8.82 19.02 -7.83
N ILE A 105 8.16 18.33 -8.75
CA ILE A 105 8.68 17.12 -9.43
C ILE A 105 10.06 17.32 -10.04
N GLN A 106 10.35 18.50 -10.59
CA GLN A 106 11.65 18.83 -11.17
C GLN A 106 12.81 18.76 -10.16
N ARG A 107 12.53 18.64 -8.87
CA ARG A 107 13.55 18.54 -7.81
C ARG A 107 13.74 17.12 -7.28
N VAL A 108 12.94 16.15 -7.70
CA VAL A 108 12.98 14.76 -7.22
C VAL A 108 14.37 14.12 -7.41
N TRP A 109 15.04 14.44 -8.51
CA TRP A 109 16.38 13.92 -8.79
C TRP A 109 17.44 14.34 -7.76
N ARG A 110 17.18 15.40 -6.96
CA ARG A 110 18.07 15.81 -5.85
C ARG A 110 18.18 14.77 -4.74
N ILE A 111 17.21 13.88 -4.61
CA ILE A 111 17.27 12.74 -3.68
C ILE A 111 18.46 11.83 -4.03
N LEU A 112 18.77 11.72 -5.33
CA LEU A 112 19.89 10.90 -5.82
C LEU A 112 21.24 11.63 -5.80
N THR A 113 21.26 12.96 -6.03
CA THR A 113 22.50 13.75 -6.13
C THR A 113 22.98 14.31 -4.81
N GLY A 114 22.11 14.47 -3.82
CA GLY A 114 22.43 14.95 -2.48
C GLY A 114 21.70 14.13 -1.41
N PRO A 115 21.95 12.80 -1.33
CA PRO A 115 21.24 11.95 -0.39
C PRO A 115 21.62 12.30 1.06
N ASN A 116 20.60 12.41 1.92
CA ASN A 116 20.82 12.51 3.37
C ASN A 116 20.60 11.14 4.00
N PRO A 117 21.64 10.39 4.39
CA PRO A 117 21.52 9.04 4.92
C PRO A 117 20.80 8.95 6.27
N THR A 118 20.64 10.07 6.98
CA THR A 118 19.89 10.10 8.25
C THR A 118 18.39 10.29 8.05
N SER A 119 17.95 10.59 6.82
CA SER A 119 16.55 10.81 6.50
C SER A 119 15.79 9.48 6.33
N PRO A 120 14.75 9.20 7.13
CA PRO A 120 13.89 8.03 6.94
C PRO A 120 13.21 8.00 5.55
N LEU A 121 12.92 9.17 4.98
CA LEU A 121 12.32 9.31 3.66
C LEU A 121 13.23 8.77 2.55
N LEU A 122 14.56 8.98 2.65
CA LEU A 122 15.50 8.42 1.67
C LEU A 122 15.45 6.90 1.68
N TRP A 123 15.44 6.28 2.85
CA TRP A 123 15.35 4.83 2.99
C TRP A 123 14.05 4.27 2.45
N ASP A 124 12.94 4.98 2.67
CA ASP A 124 11.63 4.60 2.14
C ASP A 124 11.63 4.61 0.60
N VAL A 125 12.15 5.66 -0.02
CA VAL A 125 12.29 5.73 -1.49
C VAL A 125 13.17 4.60 -2.04
N CYS A 126 14.29 4.28 -1.39
CA CYS A 126 15.15 3.17 -1.80
C CYS A 126 14.43 1.82 -1.72
N VAL A 127 13.74 1.56 -0.61
CA VAL A 127 13.06 0.27 -0.38
C VAL A 127 11.84 0.14 -1.30
N ILE A 128 11.06 1.20 -1.52
CA ILE A 128 9.95 1.21 -2.48
C ILE A 128 10.44 0.95 -3.89
N THR A 129 11.56 1.55 -4.28
CA THR A 129 12.17 1.33 -5.60
C THR A 129 12.60 -0.13 -5.76
N CYS A 130 13.30 -0.72 -4.79
CA CYS A 130 13.65 -2.12 -4.79
C CYS A 130 12.40 -3.03 -4.85
N TYR A 131 11.37 -2.69 -4.08
CA TYR A 131 10.10 -3.40 -4.06
C TYR A 131 9.41 -3.37 -5.43
N LEU A 132 9.38 -2.22 -6.09
CA LEU A 132 8.80 -2.09 -7.44
C LEU A 132 9.58 -2.92 -8.46
N ILE A 133 10.91 -2.90 -8.41
CA ILE A 133 11.76 -3.72 -9.29
C ILE A 133 11.45 -5.21 -9.08
N ILE A 134 11.36 -5.66 -7.83
CA ILE A 134 11.01 -7.06 -7.50
C ILE A 134 9.62 -7.42 -8.03
N ASN A 135 8.62 -6.53 -7.87
CA ASN A 135 7.27 -6.76 -8.41
C ASN A 135 7.29 -6.94 -9.93
N VAL A 136 7.98 -6.05 -10.64
CA VAL A 136 8.08 -6.10 -12.11
C VAL A 136 8.81 -7.38 -12.56
N LEU A 137 9.94 -7.72 -11.93
CA LEU A 137 10.67 -8.95 -12.24
C LEU A 137 9.81 -10.20 -11.98
N TYR A 138 9.11 -10.21 -10.84
CA TYR A 138 8.22 -11.31 -10.49
C TYR A 138 7.11 -11.49 -11.54
N LEU A 139 6.48 -10.37 -11.95
CA LEU A 139 5.43 -10.36 -12.96
C LEU A 139 5.96 -10.86 -14.32
N VAL A 140 7.13 -10.35 -14.76
CA VAL A 140 7.77 -10.75 -16.03
C VAL A 140 8.13 -12.23 -16.03
N PHE A 141 8.74 -12.75 -14.98
CA PHE A 141 9.09 -14.16 -14.91
C PHE A 141 7.87 -15.08 -14.82
N MET A 142 6.83 -14.64 -14.12
CA MET A 142 5.58 -15.38 -14.02
C MET A 142 4.85 -15.45 -15.38
N THR A 143 4.80 -14.35 -16.13
CA THR A 143 4.17 -14.30 -17.45
C THR A 143 4.96 -15.09 -18.50
N ARG A 144 6.30 -15.15 -18.35
CA ARG A 144 7.17 -15.98 -19.19
C ARG A 144 7.18 -17.46 -18.82
N GLY A 145 6.51 -17.86 -17.75
CA GLY A 145 6.44 -19.25 -17.28
C GLY A 145 7.75 -19.80 -16.69
N ASN A 146 8.75 -18.95 -16.39
CA ASN A 146 10.02 -19.36 -15.81
C ASN A 146 9.89 -19.62 -14.30
N GLN A 147 9.49 -20.84 -13.94
CA GLN A 147 9.26 -21.24 -12.54
C GLN A 147 10.52 -21.17 -11.68
N HIS A 148 11.71 -21.41 -12.26
CA HIS A 148 12.97 -21.31 -11.51
C HIS A 148 13.24 -19.86 -11.07
N ALA A 149 13.15 -18.91 -12.00
CA ALA A 149 13.31 -17.49 -11.70
C ALA A 149 12.23 -16.98 -10.73
N VAL A 150 10.97 -17.40 -10.88
CA VAL A 150 9.87 -17.11 -9.95
C VAL A 150 10.20 -17.58 -8.53
N SER A 151 10.75 -18.77 -8.38
CA SER A 151 11.15 -19.31 -7.06
C SER A 151 12.28 -18.51 -6.41
N ILE A 152 13.24 -18.02 -7.20
CA ILE A 152 14.32 -17.17 -6.69
C ILE A 152 13.76 -15.81 -6.25
N VAL A 153 13.04 -15.13 -7.14
CA VAL A 153 12.51 -13.79 -6.87
C VAL A 153 11.54 -13.80 -5.68
N SER A 154 10.73 -14.85 -5.53
CA SER A 154 9.77 -14.96 -4.41
C SER A 154 10.44 -14.98 -3.04
N ARG A 155 11.66 -15.53 -2.94
CA ARG A 155 12.43 -15.55 -1.68
C ARG A 155 12.86 -14.15 -1.24
N PHE A 156 13.14 -13.26 -2.19
CA PHE A 156 13.46 -11.85 -1.93
C PHE A 156 12.20 -10.99 -1.79
N ALA A 157 11.13 -11.36 -2.48
CA ALA A 157 9.87 -10.62 -2.49
C ALA A 157 9.22 -10.55 -1.10
N LEU A 158 9.20 -11.66 -0.37
CA LEU A 158 8.58 -11.72 0.96
C LEU A 158 9.29 -10.84 2.00
N PRO A 159 10.63 -10.92 2.19
CA PRO A 159 11.34 -10.00 3.07
C PRO A 159 11.22 -8.53 2.64
N CYS A 160 11.27 -8.27 1.33
CA CYS A 160 11.14 -6.92 0.80
C CYS A 160 9.76 -6.31 1.08
N ALA A 161 8.68 -7.12 1.00
CA ALA A 161 7.34 -6.67 1.35
C ALA A 161 7.21 -6.30 2.83
N ILE A 162 7.84 -7.05 3.72
CA ILE A 162 7.89 -6.73 5.15
C ILE A 162 8.73 -5.48 5.39
N LEU A 163 9.88 -5.37 4.70
CA LEU A 163 10.80 -4.24 4.85
C LEU A 163 10.17 -2.91 4.40
N VAL A 164 9.49 -2.88 3.25
CA VAL A 164 8.76 -1.69 2.77
C VAL A 164 7.82 -1.18 3.86
N HIS A 165 6.99 -2.06 4.42
CA HIS A 165 6.03 -1.66 5.44
C HIS A 165 6.67 -1.21 6.75
N SER A 166 7.77 -1.85 7.13
CA SER A 166 8.49 -1.48 8.35
C SER A 166 9.18 -0.12 8.20
N VAL A 167 9.81 0.16 7.06
CA VAL A 167 10.49 1.44 6.81
C VAL A 167 9.47 2.57 6.69
N THR A 168 8.40 2.37 5.92
CA THR A 168 7.32 3.37 5.83
C THR A 168 6.67 3.62 7.20
N ALA A 169 6.46 2.58 8.02
CA ALA A 169 5.94 2.74 9.38
C ALA A 169 6.89 3.54 10.28
N TRP A 170 8.20 3.41 10.09
CA TRP A 170 9.17 4.17 10.88
C TRP A 170 9.18 5.66 10.57
N ILE A 171 8.80 6.09 9.36
CA ILE A 171 8.59 7.53 9.07
C ILE A 171 7.62 8.12 10.10
N PHE A 172 6.54 7.41 10.41
CA PHE A 172 5.54 7.83 11.41
C PHE A 172 5.97 7.52 12.84
N GLY A 173 6.58 6.34 13.04
CA GLY A 173 7.02 5.89 14.37
C GLY A 173 8.17 6.70 14.96
N LEU A 174 8.93 7.43 14.15
CA LEU A 174 10.01 8.33 14.58
C LEU A 174 9.56 9.78 14.75
N GLU A 175 8.30 10.11 14.44
CA GLU A 175 7.74 11.46 14.53
C GLU A 175 7.43 11.82 15.99
N ALA A 176 8.45 12.33 16.68
CA ALA A 176 8.36 12.69 18.10
C ALA A 176 7.33 13.79 18.41
N ALA A 177 7.02 14.65 17.42
CA ALA A 177 6.04 15.72 17.55
C ALA A 177 4.60 15.20 17.68
N LYS A 178 4.35 13.94 17.32
CA LYS A 178 3.04 13.28 17.40
C LYS A 178 3.09 12.11 18.39
N GLU A 179 2.84 12.39 19.65
CA GLU A 179 2.92 11.42 20.76
C GLU A 179 2.21 10.10 20.45
N GLY A 180 1.04 10.13 19.79
CA GLY A 180 0.30 8.92 19.41
C GLY A 180 0.98 8.04 18.34
N TRP A 181 1.98 8.55 17.63
CA TRP A 181 2.68 7.83 16.55
C TRP A 181 4.07 7.36 17.00
N TYR A 182 4.71 8.08 17.91
CA TYR A 182 6.05 7.78 18.40
C TYR A 182 6.09 6.48 19.21
N THR A 183 6.29 5.36 18.51
CA THR A 183 6.33 4.03 19.12
C THR A 183 7.03 3.00 18.23
N ALA A 184 7.83 2.12 18.85
CA ALA A 184 8.51 1.02 18.17
C ALA A 184 7.54 -0.04 17.60
N ILE A 185 6.31 -0.14 18.16
CA ILE A 185 5.30 -1.11 17.73
C ILE A 185 4.64 -0.71 16.40
N MET A 186 4.93 0.49 15.88
CA MET A 186 4.33 0.97 14.63
C MET A 186 4.60 -0.01 13.46
N ALA A 187 5.82 -0.49 13.29
CA ALA A 187 6.18 -1.37 12.19
C ALA A 187 5.40 -2.72 12.21
N PRO A 188 5.34 -3.50 13.29
CA PRO A 188 4.50 -4.69 13.36
C PRO A 188 3.01 -4.44 13.09
N ILE A 189 2.47 -3.31 13.57
CA ILE A 189 1.06 -2.95 13.33
C ILE A 189 0.80 -2.68 11.86
N PHE A 190 1.70 -1.96 11.20
CA PHE A 190 1.57 -1.66 9.77
C PHE A 190 1.65 -2.93 8.92
N VAL A 191 2.59 -3.83 9.20
CA VAL A 191 2.70 -5.11 8.49
C VAL A 191 1.43 -5.95 8.66
N ALA A 192 0.89 -6.04 9.87
CA ALA A 192 -0.34 -6.79 10.13
C ALA A 192 -1.55 -6.16 9.43
N SER A 193 -1.68 -4.83 9.49
CA SER A 193 -2.76 -4.09 8.81
C SER A 193 -2.67 -4.22 7.30
N ALA A 194 -1.46 -4.22 6.75
CA ALA A 194 -1.22 -4.41 5.32
C ALA A 194 -1.62 -5.81 4.84
N MET A 195 -1.30 -6.84 5.63
CA MET A 195 -1.73 -8.21 5.31
C MET A 195 -3.25 -8.33 5.31
N ASP A 196 -3.94 -7.72 6.27
CA ASP A 196 -5.39 -7.76 6.37
C ASP A 196 -6.05 -7.01 5.19
N SER A 197 -5.68 -5.77 4.99
CA SER A 197 -6.25 -4.91 3.93
C SER A 197 -5.92 -5.42 2.52
N GLY A 198 -4.69 -5.88 2.27
CA GLY A 198 -4.28 -6.41 0.99
C GLY A 198 -4.94 -7.73 0.64
N LEU A 199 -5.11 -8.63 1.63
CA LEU A 199 -5.91 -9.85 1.47
C LEU A 199 -7.36 -9.51 1.18
N ALA A 200 -7.97 -8.59 1.92
CA ALA A 200 -9.35 -8.17 1.70
C ALA A 200 -9.55 -7.64 0.28
N LEU A 201 -8.66 -6.77 -0.20
CA LEU A 201 -8.73 -6.27 -1.58
C LEU A 201 -8.58 -7.39 -2.61
N LEU A 202 -7.63 -8.31 -2.43
CA LEU A 202 -7.47 -9.46 -3.31
C LEU A 202 -8.74 -10.29 -3.38
N LEU A 203 -9.40 -10.51 -2.25
CA LEU A 203 -10.66 -11.24 -2.17
C LEU A 203 -11.78 -10.55 -2.96
N VAL A 204 -11.90 -9.24 -2.83
CA VAL A 204 -12.88 -8.45 -3.59
C VAL A 204 -12.61 -8.58 -5.09
N VAL A 205 -11.35 -8.40 -5.52
CA VAL A 205 -10.95 -8.51 -6.93
C VAL A 205 -11.24 -9.90 -7.47
N LEU A 206 -10.90 -10.96 -6.74
CA LEU A 206 -11.20 -12.34 -7.14
C LEU A 206 -12.71 -12.61 -7.19
N GLY A 207 -13.48 -12.03 -6.26
CA GLY A 207 -14.94 -12.10 -6.27
C GLY A 207 -15.56 -11.46 -7.52
N VAL A 208 -15.07 -10.29 -7.91
CA VAL A 208 -15.48 -9.59 -9.15
C VAL A 208 -15.08 -10.39 -10.39
N LEU A 209 -13.84 -10.91 -10.43
CA LEU A 209 -13.37 -11.75 -11.54
C LEU A 209 -14.15 -13.05 -11.65
N LYS A 210 -14.54 -13.66 -10.53
CA LYS A 210 -15.40 -14.84 -10.52
C LYS A 210 -16.78 -14.55 -11.11
N LYS A 211 -17.38 -13.42 -10.75
CA LYS A 211 -18.68 -13.01 -11.32
C LYS A 211 -18.58 -12.75 -12.83
N ALA A 212 -17.40 -12.36 -13.30
CA ALA A 212 -17.12 -12.16 -14.72
C ALA A 212 -16.75 -13.46 -15.46
N SER A 213 -16.28 -14.47 -14.74
CA SER A 213 -15.86 -15.79 -15.25
C SER A 213 -16.71 -16.89 -14.62
N THR A 214 -17.21 -17.83 -15.44
CA THR A 214 -18.06 -18.95 -15.02
C THR A 214 -17.31 -20.05 -14.24
N THR A 215 -16.04 -19.86 -13.91
CA THR A 215 -15.23 -20.86 -13.20
C THR A 215 -15.48 -20.84 -11.68
N PRO A 216 -15.68 -22.00 -11.04
CA PRO A 216 -15.93 -22.04 -9.59
C PRO A 216 -14.65 -21.76 -8.78
N LEU A 217 -14.43 -20.52 -8.41
CA LEU A 217 -13.30 -20.09 -7.55
C LEU A 217 -13.47 -20.56 -6.08
N ALA A 218 -14.62 -21.12 -5.73
CA ALA A 218 -14.91 -21.59 -4.36
C ALA A 218 -13.93 -22.67 -3.86
N SER A 219 -13.36 -23.47 -4.79
CA SER A 219 -12.37 -24.50 -4.47
C SER A 219 -10.94 -23.95 -4.24
N LEU A 220 -10.69 -22.69 -4.60
CA LEU A 220 -9.39 -22.02 -4.45
C LEU A 220 -9.24 -21.30 -3.09
N TRP A 221 -10.23 -21.39 -2.23
CA TRP A 221 -10.32 -20.67 -0.98
C TRP A 221 -9.82 -21.49 0.21
N PRO A 222 -8.52 -21.44 0.56
CA PRO A 222 -8.05 -22.12 1.76
C PRO A 222 -8.12 -21.24 3.02
N CYS A 223 -8.36 -19.94 2.85
CA CYS A 223 -8.54 -19.07 4.02
C CYS A 223 -9.99 -19.15 4.50
N SER A 224 -10.20 -19.91 5.56
CA SER A 224 -11.43 -19.87 6.32
C SER A 224 -11.75 -18.43 6.73
N PRO A 225 -13.04 -18.01 6.70
CA PRO A 225 -13.48 -16.75 7.31
C PRO A 225 -12.94 -16.54 8.72
N ALA A 226 -12.60 -17.63 9.42
CA ALA A 226 -11.96 -17.62 10.72
C ALA A 226 -10.52 -17.06 10.72
N PHE A 227 -9.77 -17.08 9.59
CA PHE A 227 -8.44 -16.48 9.52
C PHE A 227 -8.55 -14.96 9.37
N CYS A 228 -9.41 -14.48 8.47
CA CYS A 228 -9.68 -13.05 8.33
C CYS A 228 -10.29 -12.47 9.62
N ALA A 229 -11.18 -13.21 10.29
CA ALA A 229 -11.74 -12.80 11.57
C ALA A 229 -10.70 -12.81 12.72
N ARG A 230 -9.68 -13.68 12.67
CA ARG A 230 -8.57 -13.68 13.64
C ARG A 230 -7.58 -12.56 13.38
N ALA A 231 -7.22 -12.29 12.13
CA ALA A 231 -6.37 -11.16 11.77
C ALA A 231 -7.05 -9.84 12.15
N TRP A 232 -8.34 -9.67 11.83
CA TRP A 232 -9.13 -8.50 12.20
C TRP A 232 -9.29 -8.35 13.72
N ARG A 233 -9.47 -9.44 14.46
CA ARG A 233 -9.54 -9.44 15.92
C ARG A 233 -8.20 -9.05 16.54
N TRP A 234 -7.09 -9.48 15.95
CA TRP A 234 -5.75 -9.13 16.41
C TRP A 234 -5.42 -7.65 16.16
N THR A 235 -5.75 -7.11 14.98
CA THR A 235 -5.58 -5.67 14.68
C THR A 235 -6.46 -4.80 15.57
N ARG A 236 -7.70 -5.22 15.86
CA ARG A 236 -8.58 -4.53 16.79
C ARG A 236 -8.07 -4.62 18.24
N SER A 237 -7.55 -5.77 18.66
CA SER A 237 -6.97 -5.96 20.00
C SER A 237 -5.71 -5.12 20.20
N SER A 238 -4.83 -5.06 19.20
CA SER A 238 -3.61 -4.22 19.27
C SER A 238 -3.94 -2.72 19.22
N SER A 239 -4.99 -2.32 18.50
CA SER A 239 -5.49 -0.95 18.50
C SER A 239 -6.14 -0.57 19.86
N SER A 240 -6.90 -1.50 20.45
CA SER A 240 -7.47 -1.31 21.80
C SER A 240 -6.40 -1.28 22.89
N ALA A 241 -5.35 -2.11 22.76
CA ALA A 241 -4.21 -2.10 23.66
C ALA A 241 -3.44 -0.77 23.61
N LYS A 242 -3.34 -0.13 22.42
CA LYS A 242 -2.78 1.23 22.31
C LYS A 242 -3.62 2.27 23.07
N CYS A 243 -4.93 2.21 22.95
CA CYS A 243 -5.82 3.11 23.70
C CYS A 243 -5.75 2.92 25.22
N SER A 244 -5.51 1.68 25.69
CA SER A 244 -5.42 1.39 27.13
C SER A 244 -4.03 1.60 27.73
N LEU A 245 -2.96 1.57 26.89
CA LEU A 245 -1.58 1.82 27.30
C LEU A 245 -1.21 3.31 27.34
N TRP A 246 -2.08 4.18 26.82
CA TRP A 246 -1.88 5.62 26.81
C TRP A 246 -2.92 6.29 27.71
N PRO A 247 -2.63 6.57 28.99
CA PRO A 247 -3.48 7.43 29.79
C PRO A 247 -3.44 8.83 29.16
N ILE A 248 -4.55 9.25 28.57
CA ILE A 248 -4.73 10.65 28.17
C ILE A 248 -4.54 11.47 29.43
N PRO A 249 -3.55 12.38 29.53
CA PRO A 249 -3.40 13.22 30.69
C PRO A 249 -4.71 13.99 30.90
N GLU A 250 -5.34 13.90 32.04
CA GLU A 250 -6.61 14.58 32.40
C GLU A 250 -6.62 16.10 32.15
N ARG A 251 -5.46 16.69 31.90
CA ARG A 251 -5.29 18.11 31.55
C ARG A 251 -5.80 18.49 30.17
N LEU A 252 -5.97 17.54 29.23
CA LEU A 252 -6.44 17.84 27.87
C LEU A 252 -7.96 17.79 27.72
N GLU A 253 -8.68 17.16 28.64
CA GLU A 253 -10.14 17.14 28.62
C GLU A 253 -10.81 18.49 28.94
N ARG A 254 -10.10 19.45 29.52
CA ARG A 254 -10.68 20.71 30.06
C ARG A 254 -10.46 21.93 29.16
N ARG A 255 -9.96 21.80 27.93
CA ARG A 255 -9.90 22.96 27.04
C ARG A 255 -11.03 22.87 26.01
N PRO A 256 -12.07 23.71 26.09
CA PRO A 256 -12.99 23.87 24.97
C PRO A 256 -12.21 24.49 23.82
N TRP A 257 -12.24 23.83 22.66
CA TRP A 257 -11.71 24.35 21.42
C TRP A 257 -12.46 25.65 21.09
N ARG A 258 -11.81 26.79 21.25
CA ARG A 258 -12.28 28.05 20.68
C ARG A 258 -11.66 28.13 19.28
N PHE A 259 -12.55 28.06 18.29
CA PHE A 259 -12.24 28.40 16.92
C PHE A 259 -12.10 29.92 16.78
#